data_1580ffecbf0836842632e264a9f043a2
#
_entry.id   1580ffecbf0836842632e264a9f043a2
#
_cell.length_a   1.000
_cell.length_b   1.000
_cell.length_c   1.000
_cell.angle_alpha   90.00
_cell.angle_beta   90.00
_cell.angle_gamma   90.00
#
_symmetry.space_group_name_H-M   'P 1'
#
loop_
_entity.id
_entity.type
_entity.pdbx_description
1 polymer ?
#
loop_
_entity_poly.entity_id
_entity_poly.type
_entity_poly.pdbx_seq_one_letter_code
_entity_poly.pdbx_strand_id
1 'polypeptide(L)'
;MADYLTYAKETMNFINSRKKQGPEGIYWSLQDAAEGRSIYYDEICMYAGASGIIVFLLGLYQATNDVSYLQEAEEAATYIRYRFDHDRDLKRNFSKYAFSSGWSGAGFAMIQLYK
;
A
#
# COMPACT_ATOMS: atom_id res chain seq x y z
N MET A 1 12.06 -17.45 15.09
CA MET A 1 11.50 -16.09 15.19
C MET A 1 12.38 -15.06 14.50
N ALA A 2 13.69 -15.09 14.76
CA ALA A 2 14.62 -14.20 14.04
C ALA A 2 14.55 -14.38 12.53
N ASP A 3 14.28 -15.60 12.06
CA ASP A 3 14.21 -15.89 10.62
C ASP A 3 13.05 -15.21 9.94
N TYR A 4 11.88 -15.13 10.59
CA TYR A 4 10.73 -14.45 9.99
C TYR A 4 10.97 -12.96 9.83
N LEU A 5 11.64 -12.34 10.81
CA LEU A 5 11.98 -10.92 10.71
C LEU A 5 13.01 -10.68 9.59
N THR A 6 13.98 -11.58 9.45
CA THR A 6 14.96 -11.50 8.37
C THR A 6 14.27 -11.57 7.00
N TYR A 7 13.35 -12.52 6.83
CA TYR A 7 12.59 -12.64 5.59
C TYR A 7 11.73 -11.41 5.33
N ALA A 8 11.12 -10.84 6.39
CA ALA A 8 10.33 -9.63 6.25
C ALA A 8 11.20 -8.46 5.77
N LYS A 9 12.41 -8.31 6.29
CA LYS A 9 13.33 -7.26 5.87
C LYS A 9 13.80 -7.46 4.43
N GLU A 10 14.03 -8.71 4.02
CA GLU A 10 14.37 -9.02 2.62
C GLU A 10 13.21 -8.68 1.68
N THR A 11 11.98 -8.99 2.11
CA THR A 11 10.78 -8.61 1.37
C THR A 11 10.71 -7.09 1.24
N MET A 12 11.06 -6.35 2.29
CA MET A 12 11.07 -4.90 2.27
C MET A 12 12.07 -4.36 1.24
N ASN A 13 13.22 -5.02 1.08
CA ASN A 13 14.18 -4.65 0.04
C ASN A 13 13.56 -4.75 -1.35
N PHE A 14 12.81 -5.82 -1.62
CA PHE A 14 12.10 -5.97 -2.88
C PHE A 14 11.05 -4.86 -3.06
N ILE A 15 10.26 -4.60 -2.02
CA ILE A 15 9.24 -3.55 -2.06
C ILE A 15 9.88 -2.20 -2.34
N ASN A 16 10.99 -1.88 -1.68
CA ASN A 16 11.71 -0.62 -1.91
C ASN A 16 12.20 -0.49 -3.34
N SER A 17 12.56 -1.61 -3.99
CA SER A 17 13.02 -1.58 -5.38
C SER A 17 11.91 -1.19 -6.35
N ARG A 18 10.66 -1.30 -5.93
CA ARG A 18 9.48 -0.98 -6.75
C ARG A 18 8.78 0.32 -6.34
N LYS A 19 9.34 1.01 -5.35
CA LYS A 19 8.74 2.24 -4.84
C LYS A 19 8.83 3.37 -5.86
N LYS A 20 7.74 4.13 -5.99
CA LYS A 20 7.65 5.26 -6.89
C LYS A 20 7.13 6.49 -6.14
N GLN A 21 7.59 7.66 -6.57
CA GLN A 21 7.10 8.93 -6.03
C GLN A 21 5.87 9.37 -6.83
N GLY A 22 4.75 9.56 -6.13
CA GLY A 22 3.53 10.10 -6.73
C GLY A 22 3.48 11.62 -6.65
N PRO A 23 2.42 12.23 -7.19
CA PRO A 23 2.19 13.68 -7.02
C PRO A 23 2.08 14.08 -5.55
N GLU A 24 1.47 13.22 -4.75
CA GLU A 24 1.44 13.34 -3.30
C GLU A 24 1.61 11.94 -2.72
N GLY A 25 2.67 11.75 -1.93
CA GLY A 25 2.95 10.47 -1.30
C GLY A 25 3.69 9.50 -2.21
N ILE A 26 3.76 8.26 -1.76
CA ILE A 26 4.48 7.19 -2.48
C ILE A 26 3.54 6.03 -2.79
N TYR A 27 3.89 5.29 -3.84
CA TYR A 27 3.15 4.08 -4.23
C TYR A 27 4.12 3.07 -4.83
N TRP A 28 3.58 1.89 -5.10
CA TRP A 28 4.34 0.79 -5.70
C TRP A 28 3.57 0.23 -6.88
N SER A 29 4.29 -0.12 -7.94
CA SER A 29 3.73 -0.83 -9.07
C SER A 29 4.38 -2.21 -9.08
N LEU A 30 3.70 -3.17 -8.45
CA LEU A 30 4.23 -4.52 -8.27
C LEU A 30 3.87 -5.44 -9.44
N GLN A 31 2.91 -5.05 -10.26
CA GLN A 31 2.49 -5.82 -11.42
C GLN A 31 3.10 -5.25 -12.70
N ASP A 32 3.36 -6.16 -13.64
CA ASP A 32 3.92 -5.78 -14.93
C ASP A 32 2.84 -5.18 -15.81
N ALA A 33 3.05 -3.97 -16.28
CA ALA A 33 2.13 -3.27 -17.18
C ALA A 33 2.00 -3.96 -18.55
N ALA A 34 2.92 -4.86 -18.89
CA ALA A 34 2.93 -5.54 -20.18
C ALA A 34 1.75 -6.49 -20.38
N GLU A 35 1.01 -6.82 -19.33
CA GLU A 35 -0.14 -7.70 -19.43
C GLU A 35 -1.44 -7.01 -19.80
N GLY A 36 -1.40 -5.72 -20.10
CA GLY A 36 -2.57 -4.99 -20.57
C GLY A 36 -3.66 -4.76 -19.54
N ARG A 37 -3.39 -5.02 -18.28
CA ARG A 37 -4.35 -4.79 -17.21
C ARG A 37 -4.32 -3.34 -16.75
N SER A 38 -5.49 -2.83 -16.35
CA SER A 38 -5.53 -1.56 -15.66
C SER A 38 -4.86 -1.72 -14.30
N ILE A 39 -3.75 -1.04 -14.09
CA ILE A 39 -3.00 -1.10 -12.83
C ILE A 39 -3.53 -0.13 -11.77
N TYR A 40 -4.56 0.64 -12.11
CA TYR A 40 -5.09 1.67 -11.20
C TYR A 40 -5.54 1.10 -9.86
N TYR A 41 -6.30 0.03 -9.91
CA TYR A 41 -6.84 -0.58 -8.69
C TYR A 41 -5.74 -1.31 -7.92
N ASP A 42 -4.80 -1.89 -8.64
CA ASP A 42 -3.72 -2.66 -8.05
C ASP A 42 -2.75 -1.80 -7.26
N GLU A 43 -2.62 -0.52 -7.60
CA GLU A 43 -1.74 0.40 -6.88
C GLU A 43 -2.25 0.74 -5.48
N ILE A 44 -3.54 0.56 -5.21
CA ILE A 44 -4.19 1.01 -3.98
C ILE A 44 -4.70 -0.15 -3.14
N CYS A 45 -5.12 -1.25 -3.76
CA CYS A 45 -5.88 -2.28 -3.08
C CYS A 45 -5.05 -3.07 -2.05
N MET A 46 -5.76 -3.81 -1.20
CA MET A 46 -5.13 -4.63 -0.17
C MET A 46 -4.32 -5.78 -0.78
N TYR A 47 -4.83 -6.37 -1.85
CA TYR A 47 -4.24 -7.58 -2.42
C TYR A 47 -2.89 -7.31 -3.09
N ALA A 48 -2.76 -6.22 -3.86
CA ALA A 48 -1.59 -5.99 -4.69
C ALA A 48 -1.02 -4.57 -4.60
N GLY A 49 -1.51 -3.74 -3.70
CA GLY A 49 -1.16 -2.32 -3.70
C GLY A 49 -0.81 -1.74 -2.35
N ALA A 50 -0.89 -0.42 -2.29
CA ALA A 50 -0.44 0.38 -1.15
C ALA A 50 -1.13 0.00 0.16
N SER A 51 -2.41 -0.38 0.12
CA SER A 51 -3.13 -0.73 1.34
C SER A 51 -2.51 -1.95 2.04
N GLY A 52 -2.16 -2.97 1.28
CA GLY A 52 -1.50 -4.14 1.85
C GLY A 52 -0.10 -3.84 2.34
N ILE A 53 0.62 -2.99 1.60
CA ILE A 53 1.97 -2.58 2.00
C ILE A 53 1.93 -1.76 3.29
N ILE A 54 0.92 -0.90 3.47
CA ILE A 54 0.75 -0.16 4.73
C ILE A 54 0.62 -1.12 5.91
N VAL A 55 -0.21 -2.15 5.79
CA VAL A 55 -0.38 -3.13 6.86
C VAL A 55 0.94 -3.87 7.16
N PHE A 56 1.68 -4.23 6.11
CA PHE A 56 2.99 -4.85 6.25
C PHE A 56 3.99 -3.93 6.97
N LEU A 57 4.03 -2.66 6.58
CA LEU A 57 4.91 -1.66 7.20
C LEU A 57 4.58 -1.45 8.68
N LEU A 58 3.29 -1.43 9.02
CA LEU A 58 2.88 -1.31 10.42
C LEU A 58 3.31 -2.53 11.23
N GLY A 59 3.24 -3.73 10.64
CA GLY A 59 3.76 -4.93 11.28
C GLY A 59 5.26 -4.84 11.54
N LEU A 60 6.03 -4.36 10.56
CA LEU A 60 7.47 -4.15 10.73
C LEU A 60 7.77 -3.10 11.80
N TYR A 61 7.01 -2.02 11.82
CA TYR A 61 7.16 -1.00 12.85
C TYR A 61 6.93 -1.59 14.25
N GLN A 62 5.87 -2.37 14.42
CA GLN A 62 5.58 -3.00 15.70
C GLN A 62 6.67 -3.97 16.13
N ALA A 63 7.27 -4.68 15.19
CA ALA A 63 8.31 -5.66 15.49
C ALA A 63 9.68 -5.03 15.77
N THR A 64 9.98 -3.86 15.17
CA THR A 64 11.32 -3.26 15.21
C THR A 64 11.39 -1.93 15.95
N ASN A 65 10.25 -1.25 16.15
CA ASN A 65 10.16 0.13 16.64
C ASN A 65 10.92 1.13 15.77
N ASP A 66 11.18 0.77 14.51
CA ASP A 66 11.83 1.67 13.56
C ASP A 66 10.80 2.61 12.95
N VAL A 67 10.87 3.89 13.32
CA VAL A 67 9.89 4.91 12.92
C VAL A 67 9.86 5.12 11.40
N SER A 68 10.94 4.77 10.69
CA SER A 68 10.96 4.93 9.24
C SER A 68 9.86 4.12 8.55
N TYR A 69 9.49 2.95 9.08
CA TYR A 69 8.40 2.16 8.54
C TYR A 69 7.06 2.87 8.73
N LEU A 70 6.86 3.50 9.87
CA LEU A 70 5.64 4.27 10.13
C LEU A 70 5.54 5.47 9.19
N GLN A 71 6.65 6.18 8.98
CA GLN A 71 6.68 7.33 8.07
C GLN A 71 6.36 6.90 6.64
N GLU A 72 6.92 5.79 6.19
CA GLU A 72 6.61 5.26 4.86
C GLU A 72 5.13 4.89 4.72
N ALA A 73 4.54 4.30 5.76
CA ALA A 73 3.12 3.98 5.75
C ALA A 73 2.26 5.24 5.64
N GLU A 74 2.65 6.30 6.33
CA GLU A 74 1.93 7.58 6.23
C GLU A 74 2.03 8.20 4.83
N GLU A 75 3.18 8.10 4.19
CA GLU A 75 3.35 8.59 2.83
C GLU A 75 2.50 7.78 1.83
N ALA A 76 2.41 6.47 2.03
CA ALA A 76 1.54 5.64 1.21
C ALA A 76 0.07 5.99 1.41
N ALA A 77 -0.34 6.26 2.64
CA ALA A 77 -1.71 6.69 2.94
C ALA A 77 -2.03 8.02 2.27
N THR A 78 -1.07 8.94 2.22
CA THR A 78 -1.22 10.21 1.53
C THR A 78 -1.50 9.98 0.04
N TYR A 79 -0.82 9.04 -0.59
CA TYR A 79 -1.07 8.70 -1.99
C TYR A 79 -2.46 8.11 -2.20
N ILE A 80 -2.92 7.23 -1.31
CA ILE A 80 -4.26 6.66 -1.41
C ILE A 80 -5.31 7.78 -1.34
N ARG A 81 -5.14 8.72 -0.42
CA ARG A 81 -6.06 9.84 -0.28
C ARG A 81 -6.03 10.73 -1.53
N TYR A 82 -4.84 10.99 -2.07
CA TYR A 82 -4.72 11.75 -3.30
C TYR A 82 -5.50 11.10 -4.45
N ARG A 83 -5.35 9.79 -4.62
CA ARG A 83 -6.08 9.06 -5.65
C ARG A 83 -7.59 9.11 -5.41
N PHE A 84 -8.01 8.97 -4.18
CA PHE A 84 -9.43 9.07 -3.85
C PHE A 84 -10.00 10.44 -4.21
N ASP A 85 -9.26 11.50 -3.93
CA ASP A 85 -9.75 12.88 -4.15
C ASP A 85 -9.68 13.31 -5.60
N HIS A 86 -8.72 12.81 -6.39
CA HIS A 86 -8.42 13.33 -7.71
C HIS A 86 -8.72 12.39 -8.86
N ASP A 87 -8.97 11.11 -8.60
CA ASP A 87 -9.23 10.13 -9.65
C ASP A 87 -10.70 9.73 -9.63
N ARG A 88 -11.50 10.35 -10.49
CA ARG A 88 -12.94 10.10 -10.55
C ARG A 88 -13.28 8.68 -11.02
N ASP A 89 -12.50 8.16 -11.96
CA ASP A 89 -12.74 6.82 -12.48
C ASP A 89 -12.48 5.77 -11.40
N LEU A 90 -11.39 5.93 -10.67
CA LEU A 90 -11.08 5.05 -9.55
C LEU A 90 -12.18 5.13 -8.49
N LYS A 91 -12.59 6.34 -8.12
CA LYS A 91 -13.59 6.55 -7.08
C LYS A 91 -14.93 5.91 -7.45
N ARG A 92 -15.30 5.98 -8.74
CA ARG A 92 -16.54 5.43 -9.25
C ARG A 92 -16.51 3.91 -9.38
N ASN A 93 -15.41 3.38 -9.92
CA ASN A 93 -15.33 2.00 -10.37
C ASN A 93 -14.66 1.05 -9.37
N PHE A 94 -13.88 1.58 -8.43
CA PHE A 94 -13.25 0.75 -7.40
C PHE A 94 -14.35 0.20 -6.49
N SER A 95 -14.34 -1.10 -6.25
CA SER A 95 -15.39 -1.73 -5.46
C SER A 95 -15.47 -1.12 -4.07
N LYS A 96 -16.69 -0.78 -3.63
CA LYS A 96 -16.89 -0.23 -2.29
C LYS A 96 -16.80 -1.29 -1.20
N TYR A 97 -17.11 -2.53 -1.53
CA TYR A 97 -17.34 -3.57 -0.55
C TYR A 97 -16.25 -4.63 -0.50
N ALA A 98 -15.53 -4.84 -1.59
CA ALA A 98 -14.50 -5.87 -1.64
C ALA A 98 -13.32 -5.48 -0.78
N PHE A 99 -12.92 -6.35 0.15
CA PHE A 99 -11.78 -6.09 1.03
C PHE A 99 -10.46 -6.17 0.27
N SER A 100 -10.24 -7.25 -0.49
CA SER A 100 -8.95 -7.48 -1.13
C SER A 100 -8.68 -6.57 -2.32
N SER A 101 -9.72 -6.09 -2.99
CA SER A 101 -9.58 -5.34 -4.24
C SER A 101 -10.36 -4.04 -4.28
N GLY A 102 -10.85 -3.52 -3.15
CA GLY A 102 -11.68 -2.34 -3.14
C GLY A 102 -11.44 -1.40 -1.97
N TRP A 103 -12.31 -0.41 -1.83
CA TRP A 103 -12.20 0.64 -0.82
C TRP A 103 -12.31 0.13 0.61
N SER A 104 -12.99 -0.99 0.83
CA SER A 104 -13.09 -1.58 2.16
C SER A 104 -11.71 -1.94 2.70
N GLY A 105 -10.86 -2.53 1.87
CA GLY A 105 -9.48 -2.84 2.28
C GLY A 105 -8.64 -1.60 2.50
N ALA A 106 -8.78 -0.60 1.63
CA ALA A 106 -8.06 0.67 1.81
C ALA A 106 -8.47 1.34 3.12
N GLY A 107 -9.77 1.35 3.42
CA GLY A 107 -10.28 1.89 4.69
C GLY A 107 -9.72 1.14 5.88
N PHE A 108 -9.65 -0.19 5.82
CA PHE A 108 -9.06 -0.99 6.87
C PHE A 108 -7.60 -0.59 7.14
N ALA A 109 -6.81 -0.43 6.08
CA ALA A 109 -5.40 -0.04 6.21
C ALA A 109 -5.27 1.33 6.89
N MET A 110 -6.12 2.29 6.51
CA MET A 110 -6.11 3.62 7.12
C MET A 110 -6.47 3.57 8.61
N ILE A 111 -7.45 2.74 8.97
CA ILE A 111 -7.82 2.56 10.38
C ILE A 111 -6.65 1.97 11.17
N GLN A 112 -5.95 0.98 10.61
CA GLN A 112 -4.80 0.39 11.29
C GLN A 112 -3.68 1.42 11.50
N LEU A 113 -3.46 2.29 10.51
CA LEU A 113 -2.43 3.33 10.59
C LEU A 113 -2.70 4.33 11.72
N TYR A 114 -3.94 4.74 11.89
CA TYR A 114 -4.31 5.76 12.88
C TYR A 114 -4.88 5.19 14.18
N LYS A 115 -4.69 3.93 14.39
CA LYS A 115 -5.20 3.24 15.59
C LYS A 115 -4.29 3.41 16.85
#